data_1b337c4b9e6d69d3498734a8239b73fc
#
_entry.id   1b337c4b9e6d69d3498734a8239b73fc
#
_cell.length_a   1.000
_cell.length_b   1.000
_cell.length_c   1.000
_cell.angle_alpha   90.00
_cell.angle_beta   90.00
_cell.angle_gamma   90.00
#
_symmetry.space_group_name_H-M   'P 1'
#
loop_
_entity.id
_entity.type
_entity.pdbx_description
1 polymer ?
#
loop_
_entity_poly.entity_id
_entity_poly.type
_entity_poly.pdbx_seq_one_letter_code
_entity_poly.pdbx_strand_id
1 'polypeptide(L)'
;IIGTGPYKIEKFNGVGVGYELVANEYYREDVPYDKVNLMFMGDNSAKAMALQSGQVDLVENITNVADIQSFEESDAYTVDIASGVRCGFSWMNFNGVLGNKTLRQAILMAIDNDTICNSKTIGGLYTPGFSVLPSTLNYGYDELVNPYTYDPEKAKQILDEAGIVD
;
A
#
# COMPACT_ATOMS: atom_id res chain seq x y z
N ILE A 1 -15.77 -23.22 -9.27
CA ILE A 1 -16.11 -21.80 -9.52
C ILE A 1 -15.90 -21.57 -11.01
N ILE A 2 -16.89 -21.06 -11.70
CA ILE A 2 -16.82 -20.73 -13.13
C ILE A 2 -16.66 -19.21 -13.23
N GLY A 3 -15.61 -18.77 -13.90
CA GLY A 3 -15.31 -17.36 -14.12
C GLY A 3 -14.97 -17.11 -15.59
N THR A 4 -14.83 -15.85 -15.96
CA THR A 4 -14.48 -15.40 -17.32
C THR A 4 -13.01 -15.02 -17.45
N GLY A 5 -12.20 -15.29 -16.41
CA GLY A 5 -10.78 -15.00 -16.40
C GLY A 5 -9.92 -16.00 -17.18
N PRO A 6 -8.61 -15.69 -17.37
CA PRO A 6 -7.68 -16.51 -18.15
C PRO A 6 -7.42 -17.87 -17.52
N TYR A 7 -7.58 -18.01 -16.20
CA TYR A 7 -7.36 -19.24 -15.47
C TYR A 7 -8.59 -19.67 -14.68
N LYS A 8 -8.74 -20.97 -14.47
CA LYS A 8 -9.75 -21.57 -13.61
C LYS A 8 -9.09 -22.40 -12.50
N ILE A 9 -9.76 -22.51 -11.35
CA ILE A 9 -9.26 -23.31 -10.23
C ILE A 9 -9.43 -24.80 -10.59
N GLU A 10 -8.32 -25.51 -10.64
CA GLU A 10 -8.29 -26.96 -10.76
C GLU A 10 -8.36 -27.61 -9.37
N LYS A 11 -7.57 -27.11 -8.42
CA LYS A 11 -7.50 -27.67 -7.08
C LYS A 11 -7.34 -26.59 -6.02
N PHE A 12 -8.01 -26.78 -4.90
CA PHE A 12 -7.81 -26.02 -3.68
C PHE A 12 -6.95 -26.84 -2.70
N ASN A 13 -5.79 -26.30 -2.32
CA ASN A 13 -4.82 -27.00 -1.48
C ASN A 13 -5.06 -26.85 0.02
N GLY A 14 -6.05 -26.03 0.40
CA GLY A 14 -6.42 -25.76 1.79
C GLY A 14 -6.37 -24.29 2.16
N VAL A 15 -7.03 -23.92 3.25
CA VAL A 15 -7.02 -22.56 3.80
C VAL A 15 -5.60 -22.17 4.19
N GLY A 16 -5.12 -21.04 3.70
CA GLY A 16 -3.76 -20.56 3.96
C GLY A 16 -2.64 -21.28 3.21
N VAL A 17 -2.97 -22.22 2.33
CA VAL A 17 -1.97 -22.96 1.51
C VAL A 17 -1.91 -22.42 0.10
N GLY A 18 -3.03 -22.43 -0.64
CA GLY A 18 -3.08 -21.89 -2.00
C GLY A 18 -4.01 -22.64 -2.95
N TYR A 19 -3.79 -22.38 -4.23
CA TYR A 19 -4.58 -22.95 -5.33
C TYR A 19 -3.69 -23.42 -6.46
N GLU A 20 -4.13 -24.49 -7.15
CA GLU A 20 -3.63 -24.86 -8.47
C GLU A 20 -4.61 -24.36 -9.52
N LEU A 21 -4.12 -23.56 -10.45
CA LEU A 21 -4.91 -22.99 -11.54
C LEU A 21 -4.45 -23.61 -12.87
N VAL A 22 -5.38 -23.80 -13.77
CA VAL A 22 -5.11 -24.22 -15.16
C VAL A 22 -5.72 -23.22 -16.14
N ALA A 23 -5.19 -23.17 -17.33
CA ALA A 23 -5.71 -22.35 -18.41
C ALA A 23 -7.23 -22.58 -18.59
N ASN A 24 -7.97 -21.51 -18.78
CA ASN A 24 -9.40 -21.57 -19.04
C ASN A 24 -9.63 -21.65 -20.56
N GLU A 25 -10.06 -22.79 -21.04
CA GLU A 25 -10.30 -23.07 -22.46
C GLU A 25 -11.39 -22.18 -23.10
N TYR A 26 -12.16 -21.47 -22.27
CA TYR A 26 -13.21 -20.53 -22.72
C TYR A 26 -12.74 -19.08 -22.65
N TYR A 27 -11.47 -18.83 -22.30
CA TYR A 27 -10.96 -17.48 -22.30
C TYR A 27 -10.74 -16.99 -23.74
N ARG A 28 -11.00 -15.72 -23.97
CA ARG A 28 -11.02 -15.09 -25.30
C ARG A 28 -9.65 -14.92 -25.97
N GLU A 29 -8.57 -15.07 -25.23
CA GLU A 29 -7.20 -14.84 -25.66
C GLU A 29 -6.31 -16.01 -25.22
N ASP A 30 -5.19 -16.20 -25.87
CA ASP A 30 -4.20 -17.18 -25.44
C ASP A 30 -3.58 -16.75 -24.10
N VAL A 31 -3.28 -17.72 -23.26
CA VAL A 31 -2.64 -17.50 -21.95
C VAL A 31 -1.20 -17.99 -21.98
N PRO A 32 -0.27 -17.32 -21.29
CA PRO A 32 1.15 -17.62 -21.38
C PRO A 32 1.56 -18.92 -20.68
N TYR A 33 0.76 -19.42 -19.74
CA TYR A 33 1.06 -20.61 -18.95
C TYR A 33 -0.12 -21.56 -18.90
N ASP A 34 0.13 -22.86 -19.05
CA ASP A 34 -0.91 -23.89 -18.92
C ASP A 34 -1.36 -24.06 -17.47
N LYS A 35 -0.43 -23.85 -16.52
CA LYS A 35 -0.67 -24.04 -15.08
C LYS A 35 0.00 -22.92 -14.26
N VAL A 36 -0.71 -22.47 -13.23
CA VAL A 36 -0.21 -21.50 -12.25
C VAL A 36 -0.48 -22.01 -10.84
N ASN A 37 0.54 -22.07 -10.00
CA ASN A 37 0.42 -22.43 -8.60
C ASN A 37 0.44 -21.17 -7.74
N LEU A 38 -0.67 -20.83 -7.08
CA LEU A 38 -0.75 -19.75 -6.12
C LEU A 38 -0.45 -20.29 -4.72
N MET A 39 0.53 -19.68 -4.05
CA MET A 39 0.92 -20.01 -2.68
C MET A 39 0.64 -18.82 -1.76
N PHE A 40 0.00 -19.05 -0.64
CA PHE A 40 -0.19 -18.00 0.37
C PHE A 40 1.00 -17.93 1.32
N MET A 41 1.61 -16.77 1.41
CA MET A 41 2.68 -16.45 2.35
C MET A 41 2.35 -15.14 3.05
N GLY A 42 2.17 -15.17 4.37
CA GLY A 42 1.80 -13.98 5.17
C GLY A 42 2.96 -13.07 5.51
N ASP A 43 4.19 -13.58 5.45
CA ASP A 43 5.41 -12.87 5.84
C ASP A 43 6.23 -12.42 4.63
N ASN A 44 6.65 -11.14 4.61
CA ASN A 44 7.41 -10.57 3.49
C ASN A 44 8.82 -11.17 3.35
N SER A 45 9.48 -11.47 4.46
CA SER A 45 10.81 -12.08 4.41
C SER A 45 10.74 -13.52 3.89
N ALA A 46 9.68 -14.25 4.23
CA ALA A 46 9.42 -15.59 3.66
C ALA A 46 9.18 -15.52 2.14
N LYS A 47 8.45 -14.51 1.65
CA LYS A 47 8.27 -14.30 0.21
C LYS A 47 9.59 -14.03 -0.51
N ALA A 48 10.41 -13.13 0.05
CA ALA A 48 11.72 -12.80 -0.52
C ALA A 48 12.63 -14.04 -0.57
N MET A 49 12.70 -14.84 0.50
CA MET A 49 13.49 -16.08 0.54
C MET A 49 12.97 -17.13 -0.46
N ALA A 50 11.65 -17.27 -0.61
CA ALA A 50 11.05 -18.20 -1.55
C ALA A 50 11.40 -17.84 -3.01
N LEU A 51 11.41 -16.55 -3.36
CA LEU A 51 11.85 -16.07 -4.66
C LEU A 51 13.34 -16.31 -4.87
N GLN A 52 14.20 -15.96 -3.90
CA GLN A 52 15.65 -16.15 -3.97
C GLN A 52 16.06 -17.61 -4.08
N SER A 53 15.31 -18.52 -3.45
CA SER A 53 15.57 -19.97 -3.53
C SER A 53 15.00 -20.64 -4.78
N GLY A 54 14.26 -19.92 -5.62
CA GLY A 54 13.56 -20.47 -6.78
C GLY A 54 12.35 -21.36 -6.43
N GLN A 55 11.84 -21.24 -5.20
CA GLN A 55 10.62 -21.94 -4.79
C GLN A 55 9.38 -21.37 -5.48
N VAL A 56 9.42 -20.06 -5.79
CA VAL A 56 8.41 -19.33 -6.56
C VAL A 56 9.08 -18.49 -7.62
N ASP A 57 8.36 -18.21 -8.71
CA ASP A 57 8.84 -17.44 -9.86
C ASP A 57 8.43 -15.95 -9.75
N LEU A 58 7.38 -15.65 -8.97
CA LEU A 58 6.85 -14.33 -8.79
C LEU A 58 6.33 -14.14 -7.36
N VAL A 59 6.56 -12.97 -6.81
CA VAL A 59 6.00 -12.55 -5.52
C VAL A 59 5.35 -11.18 -5.65
N GLU A 60 4.25 -10.99 -4.94
CA GLU A 60 3.53 -9.72 -4.92
C GLU A 60 3.56 -9.07 -3.53
N ASN A 61 3.44 -7.74 -3.51
CA ASN A 61 3.29 -6.95 -2.30
C ASN A 61 4.44 -7.13 -1.31
N ILE A 62 5.69 -7.11 -1.79
CA ILE A 62 6.85 -6.94 -0.93
C ILE A 62 6.91 -5.47 -0.50
N THR A 63 6.97 -5.22 0.81
CA THR A 63 7.01 -3.87 1.38
C THR A 63 8.28 -3.58 2.17
N ASN A 64 9.18 -4.55 2.28
CA ASN A 64 10.50 -4.34 2.88
C ASN A 64 11.42 -3.67 1.85
N VAL A 65 11.84 -2.46 2.16
CA VAL A 65 12.68 -1.63 1.27
C VAL A 65 14.01 -2.29 0.96
N ALA A 66 14.64 -2.93 1.95
CA ALA A 66 15.94 -3.59 1.74
C ALA A 66 15.83 -4.80 0.79
N ASP A 67 14.76 -5.57 0.89
CA ASP A 67 14.52 -6.70 -0.03
C ASP A 67 14.28 -6.18 -1.47
N ILE A 68 13.47 -5.11 -1.62
CA ILE A 68 13.22 -4.49 -2.92
C ILE A 68 14.52 -3.98 -3.54
N GLN A 69 15.33 -3.22 -2.80
CA GLN A 69 16.62 -2.72 -3.27
C GLN A 69 17.56 -3.85 -3.68
N SER A 70 17.62 -4.92 -2.89
CA SER A 70 18.43 -6.10 -3.23
C SER A 70 18.01 -6.77 -4.54
N PHE A 71 16.71 -6.79 -4.84
CA PHE A 71 16.21 -7.31 -6.11
C PHE A 71 16.46 -6.34 -7.27
N GLU A 72 16.32 -5.03 -7.06
CA GLU A 72 16.62 -4.00 -8.07
C GLU A 72 18.11 -3.98 -8.47
N GLU A 73 19.01 -4.27 -7.53
CA GLU A 73 20.46 -4.33 -7.76
C GLU A 73 20.92 -5.62 -8.49
N SER A 74 20.02 -6.58 -8.67
CA SER A 74 20.35 -7.89 -9.25
C SER A 74 19.74 -8.07 -10.63
N ASP A 75 20.55 -8.35 -11.63
CA ASP A 75 20.11 -8.68 -13.01
C ASP A 75 19.25 -9.97 -13.10
N ALA A 76 19.15 -10.74 -12.02
CA ALA A 76 18.37 -11.97 -11.97
C ALA A 76 16.86 -11.72 -11.76
N TYR A 77 16.47 -10.50 -11.36
CA TYR A 77 15.09 -10.18 -11.03
C TYR A 77 14.58 -8.97 -11.82
N THR A 78 13.29 -8.94 -12.05
CA THR A 78 12.59 -7.74 -12.53
C THR A 78 11.69 -7.24 -11.40
N VAL A 79 11.86 -5.99 -10.99
CA VAL A 79 11.03 -5.32 -9.99
C VAL A 79 10.09 -4.35 -10.68
N ASP A 80 8.79 -4.52 -10.45
CA ASP A 80 7.75 -3.62 -10.95
C ASP A 80 7.07 -2.93 -9.77
N ILE A 81 7.14 -1.60 -9.73
CA ILE A 81 6.54 -0.77 -8.68
C ILE A 81 5.44 0.07 -9.33
N ALA A 82 4.20 -0.32 -9.07
CA ALA A 82 3.03 0.38 -9.57
C ALA A 82 2.29 1.13 -8.46
N SER A 83 1.80 2.33 -8.79
CA SER A 83 0.95 3.10 -7.88
C SER A 83 -0.40 2.42 -7.71
N GLY A 84 -0.75 2.12 -6.47
CA GLY A 84 -2.00 1.48 -6.10
C GLY A 84 -3.14 2.47 -5.81
N VAL A 85 -4.31 1.93 -5.54
CA VAL A 85 -5.50 2.69 -5.12
C VAL A 85 -5.77 2.60 -3.61
N ARG A 86 -4.81 2.09 -2.84
CA ARG A 86 -4.95 1.90 -1.40
C ARG A 86 -4.47 3.15 -0.66
N CYS A 87 -5.34 3.74 0.16
CA CYS A 87 -4.98 4.79 1.11
C CYS A 87 -4.88 4.25 2.52
N GLY A 88 -3.80 4.60 3.22
CA GLY A 88 -3.69 4.48 4.66
C GLY A 88 -4.10 5.79 5.31
N PHE A 89 -4.92 5.74 6.36
CA PHE A 89 -5.32 6.92 7.11
C PHE A 89 -5.56 6.60 8.58
N SER A 90 -5.50 7.63 9.42
CA SER A 90 -5.77 7.52 10.85
C SER A 90 -7.13 8.10 11.17
N TRP A 91 -7.91 7.37 11.97
CA TRP A 91 -9.19 7.85 12.50
C TRP A 91 -8.97 8.58 13.82
N MET A 92 -9.59 9.74 13.97
CA MET A 92 -9.61 10.48 15.22
C MET A 92 -10.89 10.15 16.00
N ASN A 93 -10.76 9.76 17.27
CA ASN A 93 -11.91 9.53 18.15
C ASN A 93 -12.45 10.86 18.67
N PHE A 94 -13.65 11.25 18.22
CA PHE A 94 -14.27 12.52 18.62
C PHE A 94 -14.93 12.52 20.01
N ASN A 95 -14.99 11.37 20.68
CA ASN A 95 -15.60 11.25 22.00
C ASN A 95 -14.66 11.60 23.18
N GLY A 96 -13.46 12.13 22.91
CA GLY A 96 -12.49 12.50 23.92
C GLY A 96 -11.88 13.87 23.65
N VAL A 97 -10.64 14.05 24.02
CA VAL A 97 -9.87 15.29 23.78
C VAL A 97 -9.88 15.72 22.32
N LEU A 98 -9.91 14.75 21.40
CA LEU A 98 -10.01 15.00 19.97
C LEU A 98 -11.42 15.41 19.50
N GLY A 99 -12.38 15.58 20.40
CA GLY A 99 -13.63 16.32 20.15
C GLY A 99 -13.40 17.79 19.84
N ASN A 100 -12.29 18.36 20.33
CA ASN A 100 -11.86 19.72 20.02
C ASN A 100 -11.37 19.83 18.58
N LYS A 101 -12.01 20.69 17.76
CA LYS A 101 -11.68 20.89 16.37
C LYS A 101 -10.28 21.48 16.17
N THR A 102 -9.91 22.47 16.99
CA THR A 102 -8.62 23.15 16.90
C THR A 102 -7.46 22.17 17.15
N LEU A 103 -7.63 21.29 18.14
CA LEU A 103 -6.63 20.25 18.42
C LEU A 103 -6.45 19.29 17.23
N ARG A 104 -7.54 18.87 16.58
CA ARG A 104 -7.44 18.03 15.37
C ARG A 104 -6.72 18.75 14.22
N GLN A 105 -7.01 20.04 14.01
CA GLN A 105 -6.36 20.84 12.98
C GLN A 105 -4.87 21.01 13.25
N ALA A 106 -4.50 21.26 14.50
CA ALA A 106 -3.10 21.35 14.93
C ALA A 106 -2.35 20.03 14.70
N ILE A 107 -2.94 18.89 15.04
CA ILE A 107 -2.35 17.58 14.78
C ILE A 107 -2.08 17.37 13.29
N LEU A 108 -3.02 17.72 12.41
CA LEU A 108 -2.85 17.56 10.96
C LEU A 108 -1.73 18.45 10.42
N MET A 109 -1.56 19.67 10.95
CA MET A 109 -0.48 20.59 10.57
C MET A 109 0.88 20.19 11.16
N ALA A 110 0.90 19.43 12.24
CA ALA A 110 2.14 18.98 12.90
C ALA A 110 2.74 17.71 12.29
N ILE A 111 2.02 17.00 11.42
CA ILE A 111 2.48 15.75 10.81
C ILE A 111 3.13 16.05 9.46
N ASP A 112 4.43 15.75 9.36
CA ASP A 112 5.20 15.84 8.12
C ASP A 112 5.07 14.52 7.32
N ASN A 113 4.04 14.45 6.50
CA ASN A 113 3.78 13.27 5.67
C ASN A 113 4.87 13.06 4.61
N ASP A 114 5.49 14.12 4.10
CA ASP A 114 6.58 14.03 3.12
C ASP A 114 7.81 13.36 3.74
N THR A 115 8.24 13.83 4.91
CA THR A 115 9.37 13.20 5.64
C THR A 115 9.05 11.75 6.01
N ILE A 116 7.83 11.44 6.41
CA ILE A 116 7.42 10.06 6.75
C ILE A 116 7.52 9.16 5.52
N CYS A 117 6.90 9.55 4.40
CA CYS A 117 6.88 8.74 3.18
C CYS A 117 8.28 8.55 2.56
N ASN A 118 9.15 9.56 2.67
CA ASN A 118 10.53 9.50 2.17
C ASN A 118 11.54 8.96 3.20
N SER A 119 11.08 8.52 4.38
CA SER A 119 11.97 7.93 5.39
C SER A 119 12.65 6.66 4.88
N LYS A 120 13.83 6.33 5.42
CA LYS A 120 14.58 5.10 5.06
C LYS A 120 13.77 3.82 5.25
N THR A 121 12.83 3.82 6.19
CA THR A 121 11.98 2.65 6.49
C THR A 121 10.90 2.44 5.42
N ILE A 122 10.39 3.52 4.84
CA ILE A 122 9.32 3.52 3.85
C ILE A 122 9.88 3.59 2.42
N GLY A 123 11.06 4.21 2.24
CA GLY A 123 11.83 4.22 1.00
C GLY A 123 11.11 4.85 -0.20
N GLY A 124 10.15 5.74 0.04
CA GLY A 124 9.38 6.35 -1.04
C GLY A 124 8.32 5.43 -1.67
N LEU A 125 8.03 4.27 -1.09
CA LEU A 125 6.99 3.35 -1.57
C LEU A 125 5.56 3.90 -1.43
N TYR A 126 5.40 4.99 -0.66
CA TYR A 126 4.11 5.63 -0.42
C TYR A 126 4.17 7.10 -0.81
N THR A 127 3.09 7.58 -1.41
CA THR A 127 2.91 9.00 -1.74
C THR A 127 2.12 9.68 -0.61
N PRO A 128 2.55 10.87 -0.14
CA PRO A 128 1.78 11.63 0.82
C PRO A 128 0.36 11.92 0.33
N GLY A 129 -0.63 11.67 1.18
CA GLY A 129 -2.04 11.90 0.87
C GLY A 129 -2.68 12.88 1.87
N PHE A 130 -3.69 13.60 1.44
CA PHE A 130 -4.52 14.47 2.29
C PHE A 130 -6.02 14.20 2.13
N SER A 131 -6.37 13.20 1.33
CA SER A 131 -7.74 12.77 1.05
C SER A 131 -7.87 11.26 1.20
N VAL A 132 -9.09 10.79 1.43
CA VAL A 132 -9.42 9.36 1.38
C VAL A 132 -9.39 8.80 -0.05
N LEU A 133 -9.39 9.67 -1.06
CA LEU A 133 -9.23 9.30 -2.46
C LEU A 133 -7.76 9.36 -2.82
N PRO A 134 -7.15 8.28 -3.32
CA PRO A 134 -5.79 8.30 -3.82
C PRO A 134 -5.69 9.12 -5.12
N SER A 135 -4.55 9.75 -5.33
CA SER A 135 -4.26 10.55 -6.55
C SER A 135 -4.31 9.74 -7.85
N THR A 136 -4.20 8.42 -7.76
CA THR A 136 -4.31 7.49 -8.88
C THR A 136 -5.73 7.31 -9.40
N LEU A 137 -6.73 7.68 -8.62
CA LEU A 137 -8.13 7.70 -9.03
C LEU A 137 -8.46 9.09 -9.57
N ASN A 138 -8.42 9.29 -10.87
CA ASN A 138 -8.69 10.58 -11.56
C ASN A 138 -10.16 11.05 -11.43
N TYR A 139 -10.71 11.04 -10.22
CA TYR A 139 -12.08 11.48 -9.92
C TYR A 139 -12.08 12.83 -9.20
N GLY A 140 -11.51 13.86 -9.84
CA GLY A 140 -11.47 15.20 -9.28
C GLY A 140 -10.44 15.41 -8.17
N TYR A 141 -9.41 14.52 -8.08
CA TYR A 141 -8.36 14.67 -7.07
C TYR A 141 -7.57 15.97 -7.24
N ASP A 142 -7.31 16.39 -8.48
CA ASP A 142 -6.55 17.60 -8.80
C ASP A 142 -7.30 18.90 -8.42
N GLU A 143 -8.62 18.79 -8.20
CA GLU A 143 -9.45 19.90 -7.71
C GLU A 143 -9.45 20.03 -6.19
N LEU A 144 -8.90 19.03 -5.49
CA LEU A 144 -8.84 19.01 -4.03
C LEU A 144 -7.69 19.90 -3.54
N VAL A 145 -7.99 20.69 -2.53
CA VAL A 145 -7.00 21.54 -1.86
C VAL A 145 -6.75 20.98 -0.47
N ASN A 146 -5.47 20.74 -0.14
CA ASN A 146 -5.10 20.38 1.22
C ASN A 146 -5.20 21.62 2.14
N PRO A 147 -6.17 21.68 3.05
CA PRO A 147 -6.34 22.82 3.95
C PRO A 147 -5.35 22.82 5.13
N TYR A 148 -4.62 21.72 5.31
CA TYR A 148 -3.74 21.47 6.47
C TYR A 148 -2.38 20.97 5.99
N THR A 149 -1.61 21.86 5.37
CA THR A 149 -0.20 21.59 5.03
C THR A 149 0.66 21.52 6.29
N TYR A 150 1.78 20.82 6.22
CA TYR A 150 2.72 20.74 7.33
C TYR A 150 3.22 22.14 7.72
N ASP A 151 2.88 22.56 8.91
CA ASP A 151 3.26 23.88 9.49
C ASP A 151 3.17 23.77 11.03
N PRO A 152 4.22 23.27 11.70
CA PRO A 152 4.22 23.11 13.16
C PRO A 152 4.12 24.44 13.91
N GLU A 153 4.63 25.54 13.34
CA GLU A 153 4.53 26.86 13.97
C GLU A 153 3.06 27.35 13.97
N LYS A 154 2.37 27.15 12.85
CA LYS A 154 0.94 27.44 12.74
C LYS A 154 0.12 26.54 13.66
N ALA A 155 0.49 25.26 13.76
CA ALA A 155 -0.15 24.32 14.68
C ALA A 155 -0.06 24.84 16.14
N LYS A 156 1.13 25.27 16.57
CA LYS A 156 1.34 25.84 17.89
C LYS A 156 0.53 27.12 18.08
N GLN A 157 0.59 28.03 17.14
CA GLN A 157 -0.15 29.31 17.21
C GLN A 157 -1.65 29.09 17.45
N ILE A 158 -2.30 28.18 16.70
CA ILE A 158 -3.75 27.95 16.87
C ILE A 158 -4.11 27.28 18.20
N LEU A 159 -3.19 26.51 18.79
CA LEU A 159 -3.37 25.95 20.13
C LEU A 159 -3.26 27.04 21.19
N ASP A 160 -2.24 27.92 21.10
CA ASP A 160 -2.04 29.05 22.03
C ASP A 160 -3.25 30.00 22.00
N GLU A 161 -3.71 30.36 20.80
CA GLU A 161 -4.90 31.21 20.61
C GLU A 161 -6.18 30.60 21.18
N ALA A 162 -6.29 29.26 21.19
CA ALA A 162 -7.41 28.52 21.75
C ALA A 162 -7.28 28.25 23.27
N GLY A 163 -6.17 28.68 23.89
CA GLY A 163 -5.88 28.40 25.31
C GLY A 163 -5.63 26.94 25.60
N ILE A 164 -5.22 26.16 24.61
CA ILE A 164 -4.83 24.76 24.74
C ILE A 164 -3.32 24.75 24.98
N VAL A 165 -2.94 24.78 26.24
CA VAL A 165 -1.55 24.74 26.70
C VAL A 165 -1.31 23.48 27.52
N ASP A 166 -0.03 23.04 27.63
CA ASP A 166 0.41 21.93 28.49
C ASP A 166 0.13 22.21 29.97
#